data_ff02b3245671c69f0118f25ba8bb1326
#
_entry.id   ff02b3245671c69f0118f25ba8bb1326
#
_cell.length_a   1.000
_cell.length_b   1.000
_cell.length_c   1.000
_cell.angle_alpha   90.00
_cell.angle_beta   90.00
_cell.angle_gamma   90.00
#
_symmetry.space_group_name_H-M   'P 1'
#
loop_
_entity.id
_entity.type
_entity.pdbx_description
1 polymer ?
#
loop_
_entity_poly.entity_id
_entity_poly.type
_entity_poly.pdbx_seq_one_letter_code
_entity_poly.pdbx_strand_id
1 'polypeptide(L)'
;MKQAITGTIILALFIAVVNLYPRYQKKYEPPLRLHRLPPTLALEIMSVGNKELMAEIIFYNTEFYFGEKVGWREETPELRRLYDALNKATDLDPYNIDCYYFAQGALSWVKPAIPYLNRLLEKGLKHRTWDWYLPFFLSANYYFQLKQPVKAAEYLKLASRLNPRSSLFATLTARMFYEGNETEAGIAYLRSLIKDTQNPLLRKRLAKRLKALEAIRYLELALEKYESKYKQKAKSLGDLVKAGLIESIPPDPYGGKFYLTKDGKVYTTSKLAEGWQKKKNDPDKN
;
A
#
# COMPACT_ATOMS: atom_id res chain seq x y z
N MET A 1 11.65 67.69 -5.93
CA MET A 1 10.78 67.75 -4.74
C MET A 1 9.50 66.93 -4.91
N LYS A 2 8.66 67.16 -5.93
CA LYS A 2 7.41 66.41 -6.16
C LYS A 2 7.58 64.86 -6.26
N GLN A 3 8.60 64.39 -6.99
CA GLN A 3 8.89 62.96 -7.14
C GLN A 3 9.32 62.28 -5.82
N ALA A 4 10.07 62.98 -4.99
CA ALA A 4 10.47 62.45 -3.66
C ALA A 4 9.24 62.33 -2.73
N ILE A 5 8.32 63.30 -2.74
CA ILE A 5 7.05 63.24 -1.97
C ILE A 5 6.20 62.10 -2.41
N THR A 6 6.04 61.91 -3.75
CA THR A 6 5.27 60.77 -4.29
C THR A 6 5.85 59.41 -3.90
N GLY A 7 7.19 59.26 -3.97
CA GLY A 7 7.86 58.02 -3.53
C GLY A 7 7.65 57.73 -2.03
N THR A 8 7.71 58.76 -1.18
CA THR A 8 7.47 58.60 0.26
C THR A 8 6.01 58.17 0.55
N ILE A 9 5.03 58.70 -0.17
CA ILE A 9 3.63 58.36 -0.02
C ILE A 9 3.41 56.89 -0.43
N ILE A 10 3.95 56.45 -1.57
CA ILE A 10 3.85 55.07 -2.04
C ILE A 10 4.48 54.10 -1.04
N LEU A 11 5.66 54.42 -0.51
CA LEU A 11 6.32 53.62 0.50
C LEU A 11 5.50 53.51 1.79
N ALA A 12 4.94 54.64 2.26
CA ALA A 12 4.07 54.66 3.44
C ALA A 12 2.81 53.83 3.26
N LEU A 13 2.15 53.89 2.10
CA LEU A 13 1.01 53.06 1.73
C LEU A 13 1.38 51.58 1.68
N PHE A 14 2.52 51.26 1.08
CA PHE A 14 3.01 49.88 1.04
C PHE A 14 3.24 49.33 2.48
N ILE A 15 3.92 50.08 3.34
CA ILE A 15 4.16 49.72 4.74
C ILE A 15 2.81 49.53 5.48
N ALA A 16 1.85 50.42 5.24
CA ALA A 16 0.53 50.33 5.85
C ALA A 16 -0.20 49.04 5.39
N VAL A 17 -0.17 48.74 4.10
CA VAL A 17 -0.78 47.49 3.55
C VAL A 17 -0.11 46.26 4.15
N VAL A 18 1.22 46.20 4.16
CA VAL A 18 1.98 45.05 4.72
C VAL A 18 1.67 44.83 6.21
N ASN A 19 1.46 45.87 6.98
CA ASN A 19 1.14 45.77 8.41
C ASN A 19 -0.36 45.52 8.71
N LEU A 20 -1.25 46.08 7.92
CA LEU A 20 -2.68 46.00 8.15
C LEU A 20 -3.31 44.74 7.53
N TYR A 21 -2.80 44.31 6.37
CA TYR A 21 -3.31 43.15 5.67
C TYR A 21 -3.28 41.85 6.51
N PRO A 22 -2.18 41.45 7.19
CA PRO A 22 -2.19 40.26 8.04
C PRO A 22 -3.18 40.35 9.22
N ARG A 23 -3.38 41.58 9.78
CA ARG A 23 -4.36 41.78 10.85
C ARG A 23 -5.79 41.67 10.36
N TYR A 24 -6.05 42.17 9.16
CA TYR A 24 -7.35 42.04 8.49
C TYR A 24 -7.64 40.58 8.14
N GLN A 25 -6.69 39.89 7.53
CA GLN A 25 -6.77 38.50 7.15
C GLN A 25 -7.08 37.61 8.37
N LYS A 26 -6.29 37.73 9.45
CA LYS A 26 -6.50 36.98 10.69
C LYS A 26 -7.88 37.20 11.33
N LYS A 27 -8.51 38.35 11.11
CA LYS A 27 -9.83 38.68 11.63
C LYS A 27 -10.98 38.13 10.78
N TYR A 28 -10.75 37.96 9.46
CA TYR A 28 -11.79 37.62 8.49
C TYR A 28 -11.60 36.28 7.78
N GLU A 29 -10.52 35.55 8.04
CA GLU A 29 -10.41 34.18 7.53
C GLU A 29 -11.40 33.29 8.31
N PRO A 30 -12.53 32.89 7.70
CA PRO A 30 -13.33 31.85 8.30
C PRO A 30 -12.46 30.57 8.32
N PRO A 31 -12.54 29.76 9.42
CA PRO A 31 -11.81 28.49 9.42
C PRO A 31 -12.20 27.71 8.16
N LEU A 32 -11.20 27.20 7.43
CA LEU A 32 -11.44 26.35 6.28
C LEU A 32 -12.36 25.21 6.70
N ARG A 33 -13.50 25.11 6.04
CA ARG A 33 -14.51 24.07 6.31
C ARG A 33 -14.75 23.29 5.02
N LEU A 34 -14.60 22.01 5.11
CA LEU A 34 -15.02 21.13 4.02
C LEU A 34 -16.56 21.02 4.08
N HIS A 35 -17.23 21.80 3.26
CA HIS A 35 -18.69 21.80 3.16
C HIS A 35 -19.20 20.49 2.55
N ARG A 36 -20.45 20.14 2.89
CA ARG A 36 -21.12 19.02 2.24
C ARG A 36 -21.36 19.39 0.77
N LEU A 37 -20.75 18.64 -0.13
CA LEU A 37 -20.90 18.86 -1.57
C LEU A 37 -22.29 18.42 -2.05
N PRO A 38 -22.85 19.08 -3.08
CA PRO A 38 -24.06 18.62 -3.77
C PRO A 38 -23.89 17.21 -4.35
N PRO A 39 -24.99 16.53 -4.72
CA PRO A 39 -24.91 15.27 -5.47
C PRO A 39 -24.10 15.42 -6.75
N THR A 40 -23.45 14.35 -7.22
CA THR A 40 -22.57 14.37 -8.40
C THR A 40 -23.27 14.94 -9.64
N LEU A 41 -24.52 14.58 -9.88
CA LEU A 41 -25.32 15.14 -10.99
C LEU A 41 -25.42 16.68 -10.95
N ALA A 42 -25.63 17.25 -9.75
CA ALA A 42 -25.68 18.70 -9.61
C ALA A 42 -24.30 19.33 -9.88
N LEU A 43 -23.22 18.71 -9.43
CA LEU A 43 -21.86 19.14 -9.73
C LEU A 43 -21.56 19.07 -11.24
N GLU A 44 -22.03 18.05 -11.93
CA GLU A 44 -21.94 17.94 -13.40
C GLU A 44 -22.64 19.10 -14.10
N ILE A 45 -23.86 19.42 -13.68
CA ILE A 45 -24.61 20.56 -14.23
C ILE A 45 -23.87 21.90 -13.94
N MET A 46 -23.41 22.07 -12.70
CA MET A 46 -22.67 23.27 -12.28
C MET A 46 -21.31 23.42 -12.98
N SER A 47 -20.72 22.34 -13.46
CA SER A 47 -19.43 22.37 -14.18
C SER A 47 -19.53 23.01 -15.57
N VAL A 48 -20.75 23.21 -16.10
CA VAL A 48 -21.00 23.79 -17.42
C VAL A 48 -20.13 23.13 -18.51
N GLY A 49 -19.99 21.80 -18.44
CA GLY A 49 -19.21 21.00 -19.39
C GLY A 49 -17.72 20.83 -19.04
N ASN A 50 -17.20 21.51 -18.01
CA ASN A 50 -15.80 21.40 -17.58
C ASN A 50 -15.70 20.53 -16.29
N LYS A 51 -16.03 19.24 -16.42
CA LYS A 51 -16.06 18.32 -15.28
C LYS A 51 -14.70 18.16 -14.62
N GLU A 52 -13.63 18.11 -15.41
CA GLU A 52 -12.25 18.01 -14.96
C GLU A 52 -11.85 19.22 -14.11
N LEU A 53 -12.20 20.43 -14.53
CA LEU A 53 -11.95 21.65 -13.75
C LEU A 53 -12.72 21.62 -12.42
N MET A 54 -13.96 21.18 -12.42
CA MET A 54 -14.75 21.04 -11.19
C MET A 54 -14.12 20.00 -10.26
N ALA A 55 -13.64 18.88 -10.79
CA ALA A 55 -12.92 17.87 -10.03
C ALA A 55 -11.65 18.42 -9.36
N GLU A 56 -10.86 19.21 -10.10
CA GLU A 56 -9.67 19.89 -9.59
C GLU A 56 -10.01 20.90 -8.48
N ILE A 57 -11.04 21.70 -8.66
CA ILE A 57 -11.49 22.65 -7.61
C ILE A 57 -11.86 21.90 -6.32
N ILE A 58 -12.60 20.79 -6.44
CA ILE A 58 -12.97 19.96 -5.29
C ILE A 58 -11.74 19.35 -4.66
N PHE A 59 -10.81 18.83 -5.46
CA PHE A 59 -9.57 18.23 -4.98
C PHE A 59 -8.72 19.23 -4.19
N TYR A 60 -8.39 20.40 -4.76
CA TYR A 60 -7.58 21.41 -4.07
C TYR A 60 -8.23 21.94 -2.79
N ASN A 61 -9.54 22.16 -2.79
CA ASN A 61 -10.25 22.53 -1.57
C ASN A 61 -10.13 21.44 -0.48
N THR A 62 -10.12 20.17 -0.88
CA THR A 62 -9.97 19.03 0.02
C THR A 62 -8.54 18.93 0.56
N GLU A 63 -7.55 19.15 -0.30
CA GLU A 63 -6.13 19.15 0.06
C GLU A 63 -5.80 20.28 1.04
N PHE A 64 -6.22 21.51 0.76
CA PHE A 64 -6.02 22.66 1.65
C PHE A 64 -6.68 22.43 3.03
N TYR A 65 -7.90 21.91 3.03
CA TYR A 65 -8.58 21.59 4.27
C TYR A 65 -7.84 20.51 5.10
N PHE A 66 -7.34 19.49 4.45
CA PHE A 66 -6.54 18.44 5.11
C PHE A 66 -5.24 19.01 5.68
N GLY A 67 -4.56 19.87 4.95
CA GLY A 67 -3.31 20.50 5.40
C GLY A 67 -3.46 21.31 6.69
N GLU A 68 -4.63 21.94 6.89
CA GLU A 68 -4.94 22.66 8.14
C GLU A 68 -5.19 21.71 9.34
N LYS A 69 -5.58 20.46 9.09
CA LYS A 69 -6.02 19.48 10.08
C LYS A 69 -5.06 18.30 10.27
N VAL A 70 -3.77 18.50 10.02
CA VAL A 70 -2.74 17.44 10.15
C VAL A 70 -2.77 16.79 11.53
N GLY A 71 -2.87 15.46 11.55
CA GLY A 71 -2.81 14.66 12.79
C GLY A 71 -4.02 13.78 13.08
N TRP A 72 -4.96 13.63 12.16
CA TRP A 72 -6.11 12.75 12.33
C TRP A 72 -5.68 11.28 12.43
N ARG A 73 -6.09 10.65 13.53
CA ARG A 73 -5.86 9.20 13.76
C ARG A 73 -7.16 8.41 13.92
N GLU A 74 -8.29 9.11 14.09
CA GLU A 74 -9.60 8.52 14.34
C GLU A 74 -10.59 8.90 13.25
N GLU A 75 -11.64 8.09 13.08
CA GLU A 75 -12.71 8.41 12.16
C GLU A 75 -13.55 9.56 12.72
N THR A 76 -13.54 10.69 12.03
CA THR A 76 -14.33 11.87 12.35
C THR A 76 -15.34 12.16 11.25
N PRO A 77 -16.41 12.96 11.51
CA PRO A 77 -17.32 13.40 10.45
C PRO A 77 -16.60 14.15 9.33
N GLU A 78 -15.51 14.83 9.66
CA GLU A 78 -14.66 15.56 8.71
C GLU A 78 -13.94 14.58 7.77
N LEU A 79 -13.42 13.47 8.27
CA LEU A 79 -12.78 12.44 7.47
C LEU A 79 -13.75 11.83 6.45
N ARG A 80 -15.00 11.63 6.83
CA ARG A 80 -16.05 11.18 5.90
C ARG A 80 -16.33 12.21 4.82
N ARG A 81 -16.30 13.50 5.15
CA ARG A 81 -16.46 14.58 4.14
C ARG A 81 -15.29 14.63 3.19
N LEU A 82 -14.06 14.42 3.70
CA LEU A 82 -12.85 14.32 2.88
C LEU A 82 -12.98 13.16 1.87
N TYR A 83 -13.38 11.98 2.33
CA TYR A 83 -13.64 10.85 1.44
C TYR A 83 -14.74 11.17 0.42
N ASP A 84 -15.88 11.75 0.87
CA ASP A 84 -17.00 12.10 -0.03
C ASP A 84 -16.58 13.11 -1.10
N ALA A 85 -15.76 14.09 -0.74
CA ALA A 85 -15.22 15.06 -1.68
C ALA A 85 -14.32 14.42 -2.73
N LEU A 86 -13.35 13.58 -2.31
CA LEU A 86 -12.47 12.85 -3.23
C LEU A 86 -13.25 11.87 -4.11
N ASN A 87 -14.27 11.21 -3.54
CA ASN A 87 -15.11 10.31 -4.33
C ASN A 87 -15.90 11.06 -5.40
N LYS A 88 -16.45 12.24 -5.09
CA LYS A 88 -17.16 13.09 -6.07
C LYS A 88 -16.21 13.70 -7.11
N ALA A 89 -15.02 14.14 -6.69
CA ALA A 89 -14.00 14.59 -7.64
C ALA A 89 -13.67 13.48 -8.65
N THR A 90 -13.48 12.24 -8.19
CA THR A 90 -13.23 11.10 -9.07
C THR A 90 -14.48 10.57 -9.80
N ASP A 91 -15.70 10.95 -9.43
CA ASP A 91 -16.89 10.74 -10.26
C ASP A 91 -16.90 11.70 -11.45
N LEU A 92 -16.43 12.94 -11.28
CA LEU A 92 -16.33 13.94 -12.34
C LEU A 92 -15.15 13.70 -13.26
N ASP A 93 -13.98 13.37 -12.68
CA ASP A 93 -12.77 12.98 -13.41
C ASP A 93 -12.15 11.69 -12.83
N PRO A 94 -12.54 10.53 -13.36
CA PRO A 94 -12.02 9.25 -12.89
C PRO A 94 -10.53 8.99 -13.26
N TYR A 95 -9.95 9.86 -14.10
CA TYR A 95 -8.53 9.78 -14.47
C TYR A 95 -7.63 10.66 -13.61
N ASN A 96 -8.18 11.50 -12.74
CA ASN A 96 -7.41 12.35 -11.85
C ASN A 96 -6.59 11.52 -10.85
N ILE A 97 -5.29 11.43 -11.11
CA ILE A 97 -4.36 10.62 -10.30
C ILE A 97 -4.18 11.18 -8.90
N ASP A 98 -4.20 12.51 -8.76
CA ASP A 98 -3.89 13.20 -7.52
C ASP A 98 -4.93 12.89 -6.45
N CYS A 99 -6.20 12.76 -6.82
CA CYS A 99 -7.27 12.33 -5.92
C CYS A 99 -6.98 10.96 -5.27
N TYR A 100 -6.51 9.98 -6.05
CA TYR A 100 -6.24 8.63 -5.53
C TYR A 100 -4.98 8.59 -4.67
N TYR A 101 -3.91 9.27 -5.10
CA TYR A 101 -2.64 9.28 -4.40
C TYR A 101 -2.74 10.07 -3.09
N PHE A 102 -3.42 11.21 -3.14
CA PHE A 102 -3.71 11.99 -1.95
C PHE A 102 -4.58 11.20 -0.95
N ALA A 103 -5.66 10.54 -1.45
CA ALA A 103 -6.49 9.69 -0.61
C ALA A 103 -5.66 8.60 0.09
N GLN A 104 -4.74 7.93 -0.63
CA GLN A 104 -3.84 6.95 -0.03
C GLN A 104 -2.96 7.58 1.06
N GLY A 105 -2.36 8.73 0.80
CA GLY A 105 -1.53 9.44 1.77
C GLY A 105 -2.29 9.87 3.02
N ALA A 106 -3.49 10.44 2.83
CA ALA A 106 -4.29 11.01 3.89
C ALA A 106 -5.03 9.94 4.74
N LEU A 107 -5.60 8.92 4.09
CA LEU A 107 -6.54 7.98 4.73
C LEU A 107 -5.92 6.65 5.17
N SER A 108 -4.75 6.27 4.65
CA SER A 108 -4.15 4.95 4.94
C SER A 108 -3.73 4.77 6.40
N TRP A 109 -3.54 5.84 7.14
CA TRP A 109 -3.17 5.86 8.55
C TRP A 109 -4.37 5.76 9.50
N VAL A 110 -5.57 5.93 8.97
CA VAL A 110 -6.83 5.90 9.73
C VAL A 110 -7.53 4.58 9.48
N LYS A 111 -7.34 3.62 10.37
CA LYS A 111 -7.83 2.25 10.19
C LYS A 111 -9.32 2.15 9.81
N PRO A 112 -10.26 2.89 10.43
CA PRO A 112 -11.67 2.87 10.02
C PRO A 112 -11.94 3.41 8.61
N ALA A 113 -11.03 4.22 8.04
CA ALA A 113 -11.18 4.77 6.69
C ALA A 113 -10.74 3.80 5.59
N ILE A 114 -10.01 2.72 5.91
CA ILE A 114 -9.46 1.78 4.92
C ILE A 114 -10.52 1.18 3.98
N PRO A 115 -11.72 0.77 4.43
CA PRO A 115 -12.74 0.27 3.51
C PRO A 115 -13.22 1.31 2.49
N TYR A 116 -13.29 2.58 2.88
CA TYR A 116 -13.64 3.70 1.99
C TYR A 116 -12.52 3.99 0.99
N LEU A 117 -11.29 4.08 1.49
CA LEU A 117 -10.10 4.25 0.67
C LEU A 117 -9.97 3.15 -0.38
N ASN A 118 -10.12 1.90 0.02
CA ASN A 118 -10.01 0.78 -0.92
C ASN A 118 -11.07 0.85 -2.02
N ARG A 119 -12.33 1.21 -1.69
CA ARG A 119 -13.37 1.43 -2.73
C ARG A 119 -13.00 2.52 -3.70
N LEU A 120 -12.40 3.62 -3.22
CA LEU A 120 -11.93 4.70 -4.07
C LEU A 120 -10.81 4.24 -5.01
N LEU A 121 -9.81 3.52 -4.49
CA LEU A 121 -8.72 2.96 -5.28
C LEU A 121 -9.20 1.91 -6.30
N GLU A 122 -10.15 1.05 -5.91
CA GLU A 122 -10.80 0.07 -6.81
C GLU A 122 -11.58 0.76 -7.94
N LYS A 123 -12.22 1.90 -7.65
CA LYS A 123 -12.84 2.76 -8.67
C LYS A 123 -11.79 3.29 -9.65
N GLY A 124 -10.69 3.84 -9.14
CA GLY A 124 -9.57 4.31 -9.97
C GLY A 124 -9.00 3.20 -10.85
N LEU A 125 -8.87 2.01 -10.34
CA LEU A 125 -8.33 0.85 -11.06
C LEU A 125 -9.17 0.46 -12.30
N LYS A 126 -10.48 0.74 -12.30
CA LYS A 126 -11.37 0.49 -13.47
C LYS A 126 -11.08 1.43 -14.63
N HIS A 127 -10.62 2.64 -14.37
CA HIS A 127 -10.35 3.67 -15.37
C HIS A 127 -8.87 3.77 -15.72
N ARG A 128 -7.98 3.68 -14.73
CA ARG A 128 -6.53 3.78 -14.85
C ARG A 128 -5.88 2.39 -14.87
N THR A 129 -6.25 1.59 -15.87
CA THR A 129 -5.85 0.18 -15.98
C THR A 129 -4.34 -0.06 -16.16
N TRP A 130 -3.58 0.98 -16.51
CA TRP A 130 -2.11 0.96 -16.66
C TRP A 130 -1.36 1.35 -15.38
N ASP A 131 -2.06 1.89 -14.38
CA ASP A 131 -1.46 2.45 -13.17
C ASP A 131 -1.19 1.36 -12.13
N TRP A 132 0.07 0.94 -12.03
CA TRP A 132 0.48 -0.10 -11.11
C TRP A 132 0.47 0.34 -9.63
N TYR A 133 0.47 1.64 -9.33
CA TYR A 133 0.40 2.14 -7.96
C TYR A 133 -0.94 1.82 -7.29
N LEU A 134 -2.04 1.90 -8.02
CA LEU A 134 -3.36 1.63 -7.44
C LEU A 134 -3.48 0.20 -6.87
N PRO A 135 -3.17 -0.88 -7.62
CA PRO A 135 -3.19 -2.21 -7.06
C PRO A 135 -2.06 -2.44 -6.02
N PHE A 136 -0.93 -1.74 -6.12
CA PHE A 136 0.09 -1.76 -5.08
C PHE A 136 -0.43 -1.18 -3.76
N PHE A 137 -1.12 -0.04 -3.79
CA PHE A 137 -1.73 0.57 -2.59
C PHE A 137 -2.80 -0.33 -1.98
N LEU A 138 -3.67 -0.90 -2.81
CA LEU A 138 -4.67 -1.88 -2.36
C LEU A 138 -4.00 -3.07 -1.67
N SER A 139 -2.95 -3.62 -2.26
CA SER A 139 -2.18 -4.69 -1.65
C SER A 139 -1.62 -4.29 -0.28
N ALA A 140 -1.03 -3.12 -0.17
CA ALA A 140 -0.49 -2.61 1.10
C ALA A 140 -1.59 -2.45 2.16
N ASN A 141 -2.74 -1.90 1.80
CA ASN A 141 -3.88 -1.73 2.70
C ASN A 141 -4.43 -3.08 3.19
N TYR A 142 -4.61 -4.06 2.27
CA TYR A 142 -5.06 -5.41 2.65
C TYR A 142 -4.05 -6.14 3.53
N TYR A 143 -2.75 -5.99 3.25
CA TYR A 143 -1.71 -6.68 4.01
C TYR A 143 -1.50 -6.05 5.40
N PHE A 144 -1.22 -4.75 5.45
CA PHE A 144 -0.82 -4.08 6.69
C PHE A 144 -2.00 -3.72 7.59
N GLN A 145 -3.11 -3.25 7.02
CA GLN A 145 -4.23 -2.74 7.81
C GLN A 145 -5.29 -3.81 8.08
N LEU A 146 -5.66 -4.58 7.05
CA LEU A 146 -6.75 -5.54 7.14
C LEU A 146 -6.28 -6.96 7.48
N LYS A 147 -4.95 -7.24 7.45
CA LYS A 147 -4.38 -8.56 7.73
C LYS A 147 -4.94 -9.68 6.84
N GLN A 148 -5.17 -9.36 5.56
CA GLN A 148 -5.69 -10.27 4.54
C GLN A 148 -4.61 -10.54 3.47
N PRO A 149 -3.62 -11.39 3.76
CA PRO A 149 -2.46 -11.58 2.89
C PRO A 149 -2.79 -12.18 1.53
N VAL A 150 -3.80 -13.06 1.43
CA VAL A 150 -4.23 -13.64 0.15
C VAL A 150 -4.79 -12.56 -0.77
N LYS A 151 -5.69 -11.71 -0.25
CA LYS A 151 -6.26 -10.62 -1.03
C LYS A 151 -5.20 -9.57 -1.42
N ALA A 152 -4.26 -9.31 -0.51
CA ALA A 152 -3.10 -8.48 -0.81
C ALA A 152 -2.24 -9.07 -1.94
N ALA A 153 -2.03 -10.40 -1.96
CA ALA A 153 -1.30 -11.09 -3.01
C ALA A 153 -1.97 -10.93 -4.39
N GLU A 154 -3.30 -11.03 -4.47
CA GLU A 154 -4.02 -10.86 -5.74
C GLU A 154 -3.84 -9.43 -6.32
N TYR A 155 -3.92 -8.40 -5.49
CA TYR A 155 -3.65 -7.03 -5.96
C TYR A 155 -2.17 -6.83 -6.32
N LEU A 156 -1.24 -7.37 -5.53
CA LEU A 156 0.19 -7.24 -5.85
C LEU A 156 0.58 -8.01 -7.11
N LYS A 157 -0.07 -9.14 -7.39
CA LYS A 157 0.05 -9.87 -8.65
C LYS A 157 -0.37 -8.99 -9.84
N LEU A 158 -1.45 -8.21 -9.71
CA LEU A 158 -1.84 -7.24 -10.73
C LEU A 158 -0.79 -6.13 -10.89
N ALA A 159 -0.31 -5.53 -9.79
CA ALA A 159 0.77 -4.54 -9.83
C ALA A 159 2.04 -5.09 -10.50
N SER A 160 2.39 -6.36 -10.23
CA SER A 160 3.53 -7.05 -10.85
C SER A 160 3.38 -7.20 -12.36
N ARG A 161 2.17 -7.44 -12.85
CA ARG A 161 1.89 -7.51 -14.30
C ARG A 161 2.03 -6.15 -14.98
N LEU A 162 1.55 -5.09 -14.32
CA LEU A 162 1.63 -3.72 -14.83
C LEU A 162 3.05 -3.14 -14.74
N ASN A 163 3.87 -3.62 -13.80
CA ASN A 163 5.28 -3.25 -13.66
C ASN A 163 6.19 -4.49 -13.63
N PRO A 164 6.40 -5.16 -14.77
CA PRO A 164 7.17 -6.41 -14.84
C PRO A 164 8.66 -6.24 -14.55
N ARG A 165 9.17 -5.00 -14.52
CA ARG A 165 10.56 -4.71 -14.17
C ARG A 165 10.84 -4.89 -12.67
N SER A 166 9.82 -4.88 -11.85
CA SER A 166 9.96 -5.02 -10.39
C SER A 166 9.97 -6.49 -9.97
N SER A 167 11.16 -7.08 -9.81
CA SER A 167 11.28 -8.41 -9.21
C SER A 167 10.79 -8.48 -7.77
N LEU A 168 10.73 -7.34 -7.08
CA LEU A 168 10.25 -7.23 -5.72
C LEU A 168 8.76 -7.58 -5.63
N PHE A 169 7.93 -7.05 -6.53
CA PHE A 169 6.50 -7.34 -6.53
C PHE A 169 6.22 -8.84 -6.71
N ALA A 170 6.91 -9.48 -7.63
CA ALA A 170 6.76 -10.90 -7.87
C ALA A 170 7.12 -11.76 -6.64
N THR A 171 8.23 -11.44 -5.99
CA THR A 171 8.67 -12.19 -4.80
C THR A 171 7.82 -11.91 -3.57
N LEU A 172 7.31 -10.68 -3.41
CA LEU A 172 6.38 -10.34 -2.33
C LEU A 172 5.00 -10.98 -2.55
N THR A 173 4.50 -11.02 -3.79
CA THR A 173 3.24 -11.72 -4.11
C THR A 173 3.29 -13.17 -3.66
N ALA A 174 4.34 -13.89 -4.04
CA ALA A 174 4.51 -15.29 -3.63
C ALA A 174 4.64 -15.45 -2.10
N ARG A 175 5.30 -14.52 -1.43
CA ARG A 175 5.39 -14.48 0.03
C ARG A 175 4.02 -14.25 0.68
N MET A 176 3.21 -13.33 0.17
CA MET A 176 1.88 -13.03 0.71
C MET A 176 0.94 -14.22 0.57
N PHE A 177 0.99 -14.97 -0.55
CA PHE A 177 0.26 -16.23 -0.68
C PHE A 177 0.69 -17.22 0.41
N TYR A 178 1.98 -17.44 0.59
CA TYR A 178 2.51 -18.31 1.64
C TYR A 178 2.05 -17.85 3.04
N GLU A 179 2.16 -16.58 3.36
CA GLU A 179 1.71 -16.04 4.65
C GLU A 179 0.19 -16.17 4.86
N GLY A 180 -0.57 -16.26 3.77
CA GLY A 180 -2.01 -16.52 3.76
C GLY A 180 -2.41 -18.01 3.79
N ASN A 181 -1.46 -18.93 3.98
CA ASN A 181 -1.65 -20.40 3.90
C ASN A 181 -1.98 -20.92 2.49
N GLU A 182 -1.63 -20.15 1.46
CA GLU A 182 -1.81 -20.49 0.03
C GLU A 182 -0.43 -20.72 -0.62
N THR A 183 0.42 -21.53 0.03
CA THR A 183 1.81 -21.79 -0.43
C THR A 183 1.82 -22.34 -1.86
N GLU A 184 0.88 -23.22 -2.20
CA GLU A 184 0.74 -23.81 -3.54
C GLU A 184 0.43 -22.74 -4.60
N ALA A 185 -0.44 -21.77 -4.29
CA ALA A 185 -0.72 -20.64 -5.19
C ALA A 185 0.53 -19.78 -5.42
N GLY A 186 1.33 -19.56 -4.38
CA GLY A 186 2.61 -18.88 -4.49
C GLY A 186 3.61 -19.61 -5.39
N ILE A 187 3.69 -20.94 -5.27
CA ILE A 187 4.52 -21.81 -6.12
C ILE A 187 4.06 -21.75 -7.58
N ALA A 188 2.75 -21.94 -7.81
CA ALA A 188 2.18 -21.90 -9.16
C ALA A 188 2.44 -20.54 -9.85
N TYR A 189 2.28 -19.44 -9.10
CA TYR A 189 2.56 -18.09 -9.58
C TYR A 189 4.03 -17.91 -9.99
N LEU A 190 4.98 -18.36 -9.16
CA LEU A 190 6.41 -18.25 -9.48
C LEU A 190 6.79 -19.11 -10.67
N ARG A 191 6.25 -20.34 -10.80
CA ARG A 191 6.48 -21.21 -11.94
C ARG A 191 6.03 -20.57 -13.25
N SER A 192 4.84 -19.95 -13.28
CA SER A 192 4.36 -19.20 -14.44
C SER A 192 5.33 -18.08 -14.82
N LEU A 193 5.72 -17.24 -13.86
CA LEU A 193 6.63 -16.13 -14.14
C LEU A 193 8.02 -16.57 -14.62
N ILE A 194 8.55 -17.68 -14.09
CA ILE A 194 9.84 -18.23 -14.52
C ILE A 194 9.76 -18.71 -15.98
N LYS A 195 8.62 -19.28 -16.38
CA LYS A 195 8.39 -19.70 -17.76
C LYS A 195 8.35 -18.51 -18.72
N ASP A 196 7.71 -17.42 -18.31
CA ASP A 196 7.42 -16.29 -19.18
C ASP A 196 8.57 -15.25 -19.24
N THR A 197 9.47 -15.23 -18.24
CA THR A 197 10.55 -14.23 -18.19
C THR A 197 11.74 -14.58 -19.05
N GLN A 198 12.21 -13.60 -19.85
CA GLN A 198 13.44 -13.68 -20.63
C GLN A 198 14.66 -13.12 -19.86
N ASN A 199 14.45 -12.43 -18.74
CA ASN A 199 15.54 -11.84 -17.96
C ASN A 199 16.21 -12.89 -17.07
N PRO A 200 17.51 -13.24 -17.31
CA PRO A 200 18.20 -14.30 -16.57
C PRO A 200 18.35 -13.98 -15.06
N LEU A 201 18.58 -12.70 -14.73
CA LEU A 201 18.75 -12.28 -13.34
C LEU A 201 17.42 -12.40 -12.58
N LEU A 202 16.32 -11.96 -13.22
CA LEU A 202 14.97 -12.12 -12.65
C LEU A 202 14.65 -13.61 -12.48
N ARG A 203 14.89 -14.43 -13.51
CA ARG A 203 14.69 -15.89 -13.46
C ARG A 203 15.44 -16.52 -12.28
N LYS A 204 16.71 -16.15 -12.07
CA LYS A 204 17.52 -16.65 -10.94
C LYS A 204 16.90 -16.29 -9.59
N ARG A 205 16.43 -15.05 -9.41
CA ARG A 205 15.76 -14.59 -8.17
C ARG A 205 14.44 -15.31 -7.92
N LEU A 206 13.62 -15.47 -8.97
CA LEU A 206 12.34 -16.19 -8.86
C LEU A 206 12.57 -17.67 -8.55
N ALA A 207 13.54 -18.33 -9.20
CA ALA A 207 13.88 -19.73 -8.95
C ALA A 207 14.38 -19.96 -7.51
N LYS A 208 15.15 -19.02 -6.95
CA LYS A 208 15.56 -19.08 -5.53
C LYS A 208 14.36 -19.01 -4.59
N ARG A 209 13.40 -18.12 -4.88
CA ARG A 209 12.14 -18.01 -4.11
C ARG A 209 11.30 -19.27 -4.25
N LEU A 210 11.17 -19.79 -5.46
CA LEU A 210 10.43 -21.02 -5.74
C LEU A 210 10.98 -22.19 -4.92
N LYS A 211 12.30 -22.44 -4.96
CA LYS A 211 12.95 -23.49 -4.15
C LYS A 211 12.64 -23.35 -2.64
N ALA A 212 12.60 -22.13 -2.11
CA ALA A 212 12.27 -21.91 -0.71
C ALA A 212 10.81 -22.25 -0.40
N LEU A 213 9.86 -21.85 -1.26
CA LEU A 213 8.46 -22.21 -1.08
C LEU A 213 8.18 -23.70 -1.29
N GLU A 214 8.86 -24.35 -2.23
CA GLU A 214 8.78 -25.81 -2.42
C GLU A 214 9.29 -26.57 -1.18
N ALA A 215 10.38 -26.11 -0.55
CA ALA A 215 10.87 -26.66 0.70
C ALA A 215 9.86 -26.46 1.85
N ILE A 216 9.25 -25.29 1.93
CA ILE A 216 8.18 -25.02 2.91
C ILE A 216 6.99 -25.94 2.66
N ARG A 217 6.51 -26.07 1.42
CA ARG A 217 5.37 -26.92 1.08
C ARG A 217 5.64 -28.40 1.38
N TYR A 218 6.86 -28.84 1.12
CA TYR A 218 7.29 -30.21 1.49
C TYR A 218 7.16 -30.45 3.00
N LEU A 219 7.59 -29.50 3.82
CA LEU A 219 7.45 -29.57 5.27
C LEU A 219 6.00 -29.47 5.75
N GLU A 220 5.18 -28.62 5.13
CA GLU A 220 3.74 -28.50 5.41
C GLU A 220 3.01 -29.83 5.16
N LEU A 221 3.27 -30.47 4.02
CA LEU A 221 2.71 -31.78 3.69
C LEU A 221 3.14 -32.88 4.67
N ALA A 222 4.38 -32.81 5.17
CA ALA A 222 4.86 -33.74 6.18
C ALA A 222 4.18 -33.51 7.55
N LEU A 223 3.88 -32.25 7.90
CA LEU A 223 3.12 -31.89 9.09
C LEU A 223 1.67 -32.41 9.00
N GLU A 224 1.02 -32.23 7.87
CA GLU A 224 -0.32 -32.76 7.62
C GLU A 224 -0.36 -34.30 7.79
N LYS A 225 0.63 -35.01 7.24
CA LYS A 225 0.77 -36.47 7.40
C LYS A 225 1.02 -36.86 8.86
N TYR A 226 1.86 -36.09 9.58
CA TYR A 226 2.14 -36.33 11.00
C TYR A 226 0.86 -36.21 11.83
N GLU A 227 0.11 -35.12 11.66
CA GLU A 227 -1.16 -34.89 12.39
C GLU A 227 -2.21 -35.95 12.05
N SER A 228 -2.30 -36.34 10.79
CA SER A 228 -3.21 -37.43 10.37
C SER A 228 -2.88 -38.78 11.02
N LYS A 229 -1.57 -39.11 11.08
CA LYS A 229 -1.09 -40.41 11.61
C LYS A 229 -1.15 -40.48 13.13
N TYR A 230 -0.71 -39.42 13.81
CA TYR A 230 -0.55 -39.42 15.27
C TYR A 230 -1.69 -38.72 16.02
N LYS A 231 -2.66 -38.12 15.31
CA LYS A 231 -3.79 -37.35 15.86
C LYS A 231 -3.37 -36.22 16.82
N GLN A 232 -2.14 -35.75 16.67
CA GLN A 232 -1.57 -34.62 17.43
C GLN A 232 -0.63 -33.79 16.55
N LYS A 233 -0.46 -32.52 16.87
CA LYS A 233 0.46 -31.63 16.16
C LYS A 233 1.91 -31.92 16.53
N ALA A 234 2.82 -31.87 15.56
CA ALA A 234 4.25 -31.92 15.82
C ALA A 234 4.68 -30.69 16.63
N LYS A 235 5.59 -30.88 17.58
CA LYS A 235 6.16 -29.80 18.41
C LYS A 235 7.32 -29.09 17.71
N SER A 236 8.01 -29.82 16.82
CA SER A 236 9.16 -29.33 16.06
C SER A 236 9.26 -30.04 14.72
N LEU A 237 10.01 -29.45 13.77
CA LEU A 237 10.32 -30.12 12.49
C LEU A 237 11.17 -31.38 12.70
N GLY A 238 11.93 -31.47 13.81
CA GLY A 238 12.67 -32.66 14.18
C GLY A 238 11.80 -33.89 14.46
N ASP A 239 10.54 -33.69 14.86
CA ASP A 239 9.60 -34.77 15.10
C ASP A 239 9.20 -35.50 13.81
N LEU A 240 9.20 -34.76 12.68
CA LEU A 240 8.94 -35.32 11.35
C LEU A 240 10.07 -36.27 10.91
N VAL A 241 11.33 -35.91 11.22
CA VAL A 241 12.51 -36.75 10.94
C VAL A 241 12.45 -38.02 11.83
N LYS A 242 12.19 -37.86 13.13
CA LYS A 242 12.08 -38.99 14.09
C LYS A 242 10.94 -39.95 13.71
N ALA A 243 9.85 -39.41 13.14
CA ALA A 243 8.72 -40.19 12.68
C ALA A 243 8.94 -40.88 11.29
N GLY A 244 10.09 -40.64 10.65
CA GLY A 244 10.42 -41.16 9.32
C GLY A 244 9.56 -40.61 8.20
N LEU A 245 8.93 -39.45 8.39
CA LEU A 245 8.10 -38.78 7.41
C LEU A 245 8.91 -37.96 6.40
N ILE A 246 10.09 -37.51 6.82
CA ILE A 246 11.11 -36.86 5.99
C ILE A 246 12.49 -37.40 6.39
N GLU A 247 13.43 -37.47 5.43
CA GLU A 247 14.81 -37.89 5.70
C GLU A 247 15.58 -36.84 6.52
N SER A 248 15.43 -35.58 6.12
CA SER A 248 16.06 -34.45 6.77
C SER A 248 15.27 -33.15 6.52
N ILE A 249 15.49 -32.14 7.35
CA ILE A 249 14.95 -30.80 7.09
C ILE A 249 15.74 -30.19 5.93
N PRO A 250 15.07 -29.78 4.81
CA PRO A 250 15.76 -29.23 3.65
C PRO A 250 16.51 -27.93 4.00
N PRO A 251 17.60 -27.60 3.28
CA PRO A 251 18.30 -26.35 3.49
C PRO A 251 17.47 -25.17 2.99
N ASP A 252 17.50 -24.04 3.73
CA ASP A 252 16.92 -22.79 3.23
C ASP A 252 17.82 -22.17 2.16
N PRO A 253 17.32 -21.96 0.93
CA PRO A 253 18.08 -21.32 -0.15
C PRO A 253 18.62 -19.92 0.18
N TYR A 254 18.06 -19.25 1.18
CA TYR A 254 18.53 -17.94 1.65
C TYR A 254 19.57 -18.04 2.79
N GLY A 255 19.97 -19.28 3.17
CA GLY A 255 20.98 -19.52 4.21
C GLY A 255 20.46 -19.46 5.64
N GLY A 256 19.14 -19.43 5.82
CA GLY A 256 18.50 -19.55 7.13
C GLY A 256 18.28 -21.00 7.56
N LYS A 257 17.39 -21.17 8.58
CA LYS A 257 16.90 -22.46 9.04
C LYS A 257 15.40 -22.45 9.11
N PHE A 258 14.74 -23.49 8.60
CA PHE A 258 13.30 -23.66 8.78
C PHE A 258 12.99 -24.05 10.23
N TYR A 259 11.88 -23.56 10.74
CA TYR A 259 11.38 -23.85 12.08
C TYR A 259 9.85 -23.84 12.10
N LEU A 260 9.27 -24.50 13.10
CA LEU A 260 7.84 -24.53 13.33
C LEU A 260 7.47 -23.45 14.35
N THR A 261 6.47 -22.63 14.04
CA THR A 261 5.92 -21.64 14.97
C THR A 261 4.92 -22.29 15.94
N LYS A 262 4.54 -21.58 17.01
CA LYS A 262 3.57 -22.08 18.01
C LYS A 262 2.19 -22.38 17.42
N ASP A 263 1.80 -21.67 16.37
CA ASP A 263 0.56 -21.86 15.61
C ASP A 263 0.65 -22.97 14.54
N GLY A 264 1.79 -23.67 14.46
CA GLY A 264 1.97 -24.81 13.57
C GLY A 264 2.39 -24.45 12.16
N LYS A 265 2.87 -23.24 11.92
CA LYS A 265 3.30 -22.76 10.60
C LYS A 265 4.80 -22.91 10.40
N VAL A 266 5.22 -23.33 9.20
CA VAL A 266 6.64 -23.42 8.84
C VAL A 266 7.16 -22.03 8.48
N TYR A 267 8.17 -21.56 9.19
CA TYR A 267 8.87 -20.30 8.90
C TYR A 267 10.36 -20.51 8.70
N THR A 268 11.05 -19.47 8.22
CA THR A 268 12.52 -19.49 8.12
C THR A 268 13.14 -18.27 8.80
N THR A 269 14.30 -18.47 9.42
CA THR A 269 15.07 -17.39 10.07
C THR A 269 15.59 -16.36 9.05
N SER A 270 15.77 -16.71 7.76
CA SER A 270 16.14 -15.78 6.70
C SER A 270 15.02 -14.78 6.34
N LYS A 271 13.78 -15.02 6.79
CA LYS A 271 12.58 -14.26 6.39
C LYS A 271 12.44 -14.18 4.86
N LEU A 272 13.01 -15.14 4.14
CA LEU A 272 13.06 -15.17 2.68
C LEU A 272 13.72 -13.91 2.08
N ALA A 273 14.68 -13.30 2.76
CA ALA A 273 15.37 -12.08 2.32
C ALA A 273 16.82 -12.36 1.93
N GLU A 274 17.29 -11.70 0.86
CA GLU A 274 18.71 -11.76 0.48
C GLU A 274 19.56 -10.94 1.46
N GLY A 275 20.80 -11.39 1.70
CA GLY A 275 21.75 -10.69 2.57
C GLY A 275 21.50 -10.88 4.08
N TRP A 276 20.61 -11.79 4.49
CA TRP A 276 20.34 -12.09 5.90
C TRP A 276 21.62 -12.45 6.68
N GLN A 277 22.51 -13.24 6.08
CA GLN A 277 23.77 -13.62 6.73
C GLN A 277 24.76 -12.46 6.89
N LYS A 278 24.78 -11.50 5.95
CA LYS A 278 25.61 -10.29 6.06
C LYS A 278 25.21 -9.41 7.25
N LYS A 279 23.90 -9.33 7.56
CA LYS A 279 23.41 -8.56 8.73
C LYS A 279 23.70 -9.19 10.06
N LYS A 280 23.89 -10.53 10.12
CA LYS A 280 24.17 -11.26 11.36
C LYS A 280 25.66 -11.20 11.72
N ASN A 281 26.54 -10.98 10.74
CA ASN A 281 27.99 -10.96 10.91
C ASN A 281 28.57 -9.53 10.88
N ASP A 282 27.73 -8.49 10.93
CA ASP A 282 28.15 -7.09 10.99
C ASP A 282 28.24 -6.67 12.48
N PRO A 283 29.47 -6.55 13.07
CA PRO A 283 29.64 -6.23 14.48
C PRO A 283 29.23 -4.81 14.87
N ASP A 284 28.99 -3.91 13.89
CA ASP A 284 28.69 -2.50 14.12
C ASP A 284 27.19 -2.17 14.25
N LYS A 285 26.32 -3.19 14.42
CA LYS A 285 24.87 -3.01 14.58
C LYS A 285 24.29 -3.78 15.76
N ASN A 286 24.78 -3.45 16.95
CA ASN A 286 24.07 -3.67 18.22
C ASN A 286 23.65 -2.33 18.83
#